data_31aa4a528ffb2ce1feca6412ed7d139e
#
_entry.id   31aa4a528ffb2ce1feca6412ed7d139e
#
_cell.length_a   1.000
_cell.length_b   1.000
_cell.length_c   1.000
_cell.angle_alpha   90.00
_cell.angle_beta   90.00
_cell.angle_gamma   90.00
#
_symmetry.space_group_name_H-M   'P 1'
#
loop_
_entity.id
_entity.type
_entity.pdbx_description
1 polymer ?
#
loop_
_entity_poly.entity_id
_entity_poly.type
_entity_poly.pdbx_seq_one_letter_code
_entity_poly.pdbx_strand_id
1 'polypeptide(L)'
;MKVGFKVKYGYNEIEIPITEKTVPKFQKTGKTDLFSSKVTIYNDIPSDGVNPRRFDRFVIGLCNIQKGILQNADGTIEKVVNAQTITTKDIEHYKTPLEYALLPADMKDNYFTANVNDFVVLAEVDDVVTTSREFQDLQSKYKNNGFSVTAVNEYIHGMAVDNVQIIHA
;
A
#
# COMPACT_ATOMS: atom_id res chain seq x y z
N MET A 1 -37.20 22.01 -20.68
CA MET A 1 -37.25 23.07 -19.67
C MET A 1 -35.86 23.69 -19.60
N LYS A 2 -35.70 24.95 -20.03
CA LYS A 2 -34.40 25.62 -20.00
C LYS A 2 -34.20 26.20 -18.60
N VAL A 3 -33.22 25.73 -17.87
CA VAL A 3 -32.84 26.30 -16.57
C VAL A 3 -31.66 27.21 -16.81
N GLY A 4 -31.83 28.50 -16.58
CA GLY A 4 -30.78 29.50 -16.66
C GLY A 4 -30.55 30.14 -15.29
N PHE A 5 -29.34 30.57 -14.99
CA PHE A 5 -29.03 31.41 -13.83
C PHE A 5 -29.08 32.88 -14.20
N LYS A 6 -29.76 33.67 -13.38
CA LYS A 6 -29.74 35.13 -13.47
C LYS A 6 -28.65 35.68 -12.55
N VAL A 7 -27.71 36.40 -13.11
CA VAL A 7 -26.65 37.09 -12.35
C VAL A 7 -26.88 38.58 -12.46
N LYS A 8 -27.01 39.27 -11.33
CA LYS A 8 -27.14 40.71 -11.25
C LYS A 8 -25.77 41.39 -11.19
N TYR A 9 -25.42 42.13 -12.21
CA TYR A 9 -24.21 42.95 -12.22
C TYR A 9 -24.64 44.43 -12.30
N GLY A 10 -24.64 45.14 -11.18
CA GLY A 10 -25.12 46.50 -11.09
C GLY A 10 -26.63 46.60 -11.40
N TYR A 11 -27.00 47.45 -12.37
CA TYR A 11 -28.39 47.61 -12.79
C TYR A 11 -28.81 46.70 -13.95
N ASN A 12 -27.91 45.88 -14.47
CA ASN A 12 -28.22 44.99 -15.59
C ASN A 12 -28.34 43.53 -15.11
N GLU A 13 -29.40 42.87 -15.54
CA GLU A 13 -29.63 41.44 -15.36
C GLU A 13 -29.14 40.72 -16.62
N ILE A 14 -28.17 39.83 -16.47
CA ILE A 14 -27.66 39.00 -17.58
C ILE A 14 -28.14 37.57 -17.33
N GLU A 15 -28.91 37.04 -18.26
CA GLU A 15 -29.33 35.64 -18.25
C GLU A 15 -28.28 34.81 -19.01
N ILE A 16 -27.59 33.92 -18.27
CA ILE A 16 -26.60 32.98 -18.86
C ILE A 16 -27.34 31.69 -19.18
N PRO A 17 -27.56 31.37 -20.46
CA PRO A 17 -28.19 30.11 -20.83
C PRO A 17 -27.22 28.95 -20.53
N ILE A 18 -27.58 28.06 -19.63
CA ILE A 18 -26.86 26.79 -19.44
C ILE A 18 -27.33 25.86 -20.55
N THR A 19 -26.50 25.70 -21.57
CA THR A 19 -26.70 24.63 -22.54
C THR A 19 -26.12 23.36 -21.93
N GLU A 20 -26.87 22.27 -21.93
CA GLU A 20 -26.46 20.94 -21.39
C GLU A 20 -25.14 20.39 -21.98
N LYS A 21 -24.61 21.02 -23.01
CA LYS A 21 -23.35 20.66 -23.68
C LYS A 21 -22.08 21.16 -22.98
N THR A 22 -22.18 22.05 -21.98
CA THR A 22 -21.00 22.67 -21.33
C THR A 22 -20.66 22.10 -19.96
N VAL A 23 -21.46 21.19 -19.43
CA VAL A 23 -21.04 20.40 -18.26
C VAL A 23 -20.25 19.22 -18.78
N PRO A 24 -18.91 19.14 -18.56
CA PRO A 24 -18.19 17.91 -18.84
C PRO A 24 -18.90 16.83 -18.04
N LYS A 25 -19.56 15.90 -18.72
CA LYS A 25 -19.93 14.64 -18.10
C LYS A 25 -18.60 14.03 -17.71
N PHE A 26 -18.22 14.13 -16.45
CA PHE A 26 -17.23 13.23 -15.88
C PHE A 26 -17.78 11.84 -16.16
N GLN A 27 -17.29 11.23 -17.23
CA GLN A 27 -17.42 9.80 -17.37
C GLN A 27 -16.80 9.28 -16.09
N LYS A 28 -17.58 8.63 -15.25
CA LYS A 28 -17.04 7.69 -14.28
C LYS A 28 -16.26 6.67 -15.12
N THR A 29 -15.00 6.99 -15.42
CA THR A 29 -14.02 5.99 -15.79
C THR A 29 -14.13 4.97 -14.68
N GLY A 30 -14.42 3.72 -15.08
CA GLY A 30 -14.78 2.66 -14.17
C GLY A 30 -13.90 2.72 -12.94
N LYS A 31 -14.44 2.42 -11.76
CA LYS A 31 -13.71 2.36 -10.50
C LYS A 31 -12.38 1.70 -10.78
N THR A 32 -11.33 2.47 -10.96
CA THR A 32 -9.97 1.96 -10.84
C THR A 32 -9.90 1.63 -9.36
N ASP A 33 -10.00 0.36 -9.06
CA ASP A 33 -9.89 -0.10 -7.69
C ASP A 33 -8.47 0.22 -7.27
N LEU A 34 -8.31 1.26 -6.45
CA LEU A 34 -7.01 1.72 -5.98
C LEU A 34 -6.25 0.61 -5.24
N PHE A 35 -6.95 -0.43 -4.82
CA PHE A 35 -6.45 -1.58 -4.08
C PHE A 35 -6.54 -2.86 -4.92
N SER A 36 -6.08 -2.82 -6.17
CA SER A 36 -6.14 -3.95 -7.10
C SER A 36 -4.84 -4.75 -7.20
N SER A 37 -3.76 -4.24 -6.62
CA SER A 37 -2.45 -4.87 -6.70
C SER A 37 -2.29 -5.98 -5.67
N LYS A 38 -1.42 -6.95 -5.99
CA LYS A 38 -0.92 -7.96 -5.06
C LYS A 38 0.58 -7.79 -4.89
N VAL A 39 1.05 -8.04 -3.69
CA VAL A 39 2.47 -8.06 -3.36
C VAL A 39 2.80 -9.30 -2.56
N THR A 40 4.05 -9.73 -2.57
CA THR A 40 4.49 -10.84 -1.73
C THR A 40 5.41 -10.30 -0.64
N ILE A 41 5.08 -10.58 0.61
CA ILE A 41 5.94 -10.29 1.76
C ILE A 41 6.68 -11.56 2.21
N TYR A 42 7.93 -11.38 2.58
CA TYR A 42 8.76 -12.38 3.23
C TYR A 42 9.13 -11.87 4.62
N ASN A 43 8.51 -12.46 5.63
CA ASN A 43 8.78 -12.11 7.01
C ASN A 43 10.07 -12.77 7.48
N ASP A 44 11.04 -11.96 7.89
CA ASP A 44 12.30 -12.45 8.47
C ASP A 44 12.13 -12.64 9.97
N ILE A 45 11.86 -13.87 10.38
CA ILE A 45 11.64 -14.21 11.78
C ILE A 45 12.96 -14.74 12.37
N PRO A 46 13.61 -13.94 13.23
CA PRO A 46 14.89 -14.32 13.82
C PRO A 46 14.74 -15.54 14.73
N SER A 47 15.85 -16.26 14.94
CA SER A 47 15.90 -17.33 15.93
C SER A 47 15.66 -16.77 17.34
N ASP A 48 14.84 -17.48 18.11
CA ASP A 48 14.55 -17.16 19.52
C ASP A 48 15.36 -18.03 20.51
N GLY A 49 16.34 -18.80 19.99
CA GLY A 49 17.15 -19.73 20.76
C GLY A 49 16.55 -21.13 20.90
N VAL A 50 15.26 -21.30 20.65
CA VAL A 50 14.54 -22.58 20.62
C VAL A 50 14.21 -22.96 19.17
N ASN A 51 13.67 -22.00 18.44
CA ASN A 51 13.32 -22.16 17.03
C ASN A 51 14.40 -21.54 16.15
N PRO A 52 14.79 -22.18 15.03
CA PRO A 52 15.71 -21.60 14.08
C PRO A 52 15.08 -20.39 13.38
N ARG A 53 15.92 -19.53 12.80
CA ARG A 53 15.47 -18.45 11.91
C ARG A 53 14.68 -19.04 10.76
N ARG A 54 13.58 -18.39 10.40
CA ARG A 54 12.71 -18.83 9.31
C ARG A 54 12.22 -17.65 8.51
N PHE A 55 11.73 -17.93 7.31
CA PHE A 55 11.20 -16.94 6.39
C PHE A 55 9.80 -17.36 5.99
N ASP A 56 8.81 -16.64 6.51
CA ASP A 56 7.41 -16.92 6.20
C ASP A 56 7.00 -16.07 5.00
N ARG A 57 6.42 -16.69 3.97
CA ARG A 57 5.97 -16.04 2.74
C ARG A 57 4.47 -15.90 2.76
N PHE A 58 3.96 -14.70 2.40
CA PHE A 58 2.54 -14.45 2.22
C PHE A 58 2.28 -13.54 1.03
N VAL A 59 1.19 -13.78 0.29
CA VAL A 59 0.72 -12.91 -0.79
C VAL A 59 -0.37 -12.02 -0.26
N ILE A 60 -0.06 -10.72 -0.13
CA ILE A 60 -1.00 -9.71 0.35
C ILE A 60 -1.83 -9.22 -0.83
N GLY A 61 -3.15 -9.30 -0.69
CA GLY A 61 -4.11 -8.72 -1.64
C GLY A 61 -4.48 -7.29 -1.31
N LEU A 62 -5.39 -6.73 -2.09
CA LEU A 62 -5.99 -5.41 -1.86
C LEU A 62 -4.94 -4.31 -1.56
N CYS A 63 -3.86 -4.29 -2.35
CA CYS A 63 -2.76 -3.35 -2.17
C CYS A 63 -2.86 -2.15 -3.11
N ASN A 64 -2.54 -0.96 -2.57
CA ASN A 64 -2.23 0.24 -3.31
C ASN A 64 -0.73 0.53 -3.18
N ILE A 65 -0.02 0.56 -4.30
CA ILE A 65 1.43 0.79 -4.34
C ILE A 65 1.67 2.24 -4.76
N GLN A 66 2.31 3.00 -3.90
CA GLN A 66 2.68 4.39 -4.15
C GLN A 66 4.20 4.51 -4.16
N LYS A 67 4.73 5.19 -5.20
CA LYS A 67 6.13 5.62 -5.27
C LYS A 67 6.17 7.11 -4.94
N GLY A 68 6.79 7.45 -3.83
CA GLY A 68 6.87 8.82 -3.35
C GLY A 68 8.05 9.57 -3.99
N ILE A 69 7.80 10.83 -4.33
CA ILE A 69 8.84 11.83 -4.58
C ILE A 69 8.77 12.76 -3.38
N LEU A 70 9.84 12.87 -2.60
CA LEU A 70 9.91 13.89 -1.56
C LEU A 70 10.17 15.24 -2.22
N GLN A 71 9.17 16.13 -2.11
CA GLN A 71 9.31 17.54 -2.48
C GLN A 71 9.48 18.36 -1.21
N ASN A 72 10.39 19.33 -1.26
CA ASN A 72 10.48 20.36 -0.24
C ASN A 72 9.24 21.27 -0.25
N ALA A 73 9.02 21.99 0.83
CA ALA A 73 7.90 22.92 0.96
C ALA A 73 7.90 24.05 -0.10
N ASP A 74 9.05 24.32 -0.71
CA ASP A 74 9.23 25.30 -1.80
C ASP A 74 9.00 24.72 -3.22
N GLY A 75 8.65 23.42 -3.31
CA GLY A 75 8.40 22.74 -4.58
C GLY A 75 9.67 22.24 -5.29
N THR A 76 10.86 22.45 -4.73
CA THR A 76 12.11 21.88 -5.28
C THR A 76 12.18 20.39 -4.96
N ILE A 77 12.62 19.58 -5.94
CA ILE A 77 12.87 18.16 -5.75
C ILE A 77 14.25 18.03 -5.12
N GLU A 78 14.32 17.85 -3.81
CA GLU A 78 15.60 17.75 -3.10
C GLU A 78 16.31 16.42 -3.37
N LYS A 79 15.56 15.36 -3.54
CA LYS A 79 16.06 14.03 -3.88
C LYS A 79 14.92 13.17 -4.38
N VAL A 80 15.14 12.47 -5.49
CA VAL A 80 14.30 11.33 -5.83
C VAL A 80 14.66 10.23 -4.81
N VAL A 81 13.99 10.25 -3.69
CA VAL A 81 14.06 9.14 -2.75
C VAL A 81 13.17 8.07 -3.33
N ASN A 82 13.71 6.86 -3.50
CA ASN A 82 12.92 5.71 -3.88
C ASN A 82 12.01 5.26 -2.72
N ALA A 83 11.33 6.22 -2.10
CA ALA A 83 10.34 5.91 -1.09
C ALA A 83 9.19 5.14 -1.74
N GLN A 84 8.89 3.98 -1.20
CA GLN A 84 7.79 3.14 -1.65
C GLN A 84 6.86 2.89 -0.45
N THR A 85 5.58 3.08 -0.67
CA THR A 85 4.57 2.79 0.35
C THR A 85 3.54 1.84 -0.24
N ILE A 86 3.31 0.75 0.46
CA ILE A 86 2.22 -0.17 0.17
C ILE A 86 1.17 0.05 1.25
N THR A 87 -0.03 0.42 0.85
CA THR A 87 -1.19 0.43 1.74
C THR A 87 -2.06 -0.76 1.41
N THR A 88 -2.33 -1.63 2.36
CA THR A 88 -3.22 -2.76 2.19
C THR A 88 -4.48 -2.64 3.04
N LYS A 89 -5.59 -3.13 2.49
CA LYS A 89 -6.87 -3.34 3.18
C LYS A 89 -7.16 -4.82 3.45
N ASP A 90 -6.18 -5.69 3.22
CA ASP A 90 -6.26 -7.12 3.54
C ASP A 90 -6.00 -7.35 5.05
N ILE A 91 -6.84 -6.72 5.86
CA ILE A 91 -6.71 -6.73 7.32
C ILE A 91 -7.24 -8.02 7.97
N GLU A 92 -8.04 -8.79 7.26
CA GLU A 92 -8.53 -10.08 7.75
C GLU A 92 -7.38 -11.07 7.95
N HIS A 93 -6.36 -10.99 7.08
CA HIS A 93 -5.17 -11.83 7.16
C HIS A 93 -4.01 -11.16 7.90
N TYR A 94 -4.15 -9.87 8.27
CA TYR A 94 -3.11 -9.16 9.02
C TYR A 94 -3.18 -9.50 10.50
N LYS A 95 -2.00 -9.74 11.10
CA LYS A 95 -1.79 -9.83 12.54
C LYS A 95 -0.66 -8.91 12.96
N THR A 96 -0.84 -8.21 14.05
CA THR A 96 0.28 -7.47 14.64
C THR A 96 1.45 -8.43 14.94
N PRO A 97 2.69 -7.95 15.00
CA PRO A 97 3.85 -8.82 15.26
C PRO A 97 3.69 -9.69 16.52
N LEU A 98 3.09 -9.13 17.55
CA LEU A 98 2.85 -9.86 18.80
C LEU A 98 1.79 -10.96 18.63
N GLU A 99 0.68 -10.64 17.98
CA GLU A 99 -0.38 -11.62 17.71
C GLU A 99 0.13 -12.75 16.80
N TYR A 100 0.91 -12.38 15.76
CA TYR A 100 1.49 -13.37 14.84
C TYR A 100 2.48 -14.30 15.56
N ALA A 101 3.27 -13.78 16.48
CA ALA A 101 4.18 -14.59 17.29
C ALA A 101 3.45 -15.64 18.13
N LEU A 102 2.26 -15.33 18.62
CA LEU A 102 1.42 -16.21 19.46
C LEU A 102 0.60 -17.23 18.66
N LEU A 103 0.54 -17.10 17.32
CA LEU A 103 -0.19 -18.06 16.48
C LEU A 103 0.48 -19.45 16.51
N PRO A 104 -0.34 -20.51 16.53
CA PRO A 104 0.15 -21.88 16.26
C PRO A 104 0.82 -21.95 14.88
N ALA A 105 1.84 -22.81 14.77
CA ALA A 105 2.64 -22.91 13.54
C ALA A 105 1.81 -23.25 12.29
N ASP A 106 0.80 -24.11 12.44
CA ASP A 106 -0.12 -24.55 11.40
C ASP A 106 -1.11 -23.49 10.95
N MET A 107 -1.25 -22.43 11.71
CA MET A 107 -2.12 -21.29 11.36
C MET A 107 -1.38 -20.14 10.69
N LYS A 108 -0.07 -20.07 10.81
CA LYS A 108 0.72 -18.92 10.33
C LYS A 108 0.67 -18.72 8.83
N ASP A 109 0.50 -19.79 8.06
CA ASP A 109 0.38 -19.73 6.60
C ASP A 109 -0.88 -18.96 6.13
N ASN A 110 -1.88 -18.81 7.02
CA ASN A 110 -3.11 -18.09 6.71
C ASN A 110 -3.04 -16.60 7.03
N TYR A 111 -1.98 -16.14 7.67
CA TYR A 111 -1.85 -14.77 8.13
C TYR A 111 -0.49 -14.19 7.75
N PHE A 112 -0.42 -12.88 7.69
CA PHE A 112 0.83 -12.15 7.57
C PHE A 112 0.98 -11.14 8.69
N THR A 113 2.22 -10.77 8.92
CA THR A 113 2.62 -9.61 9.71
C THR A 113 3.56 -8.75 8.89
N ALA A 114 3.92 -7.59 9.39
CA ALA A 114 4.93 -6.75 8.76
C ALA A 114 5.84 -6.15 9.82
N ASN A 115 7.15 -6.31 9.63
CA ASN A 115 8.18 -5.82 10.53
C ASN A 115 9.28 -5.09 9.74
N VAL A 116 10.05 -4.30 10.44
CA VAL A 116 11.30 -3.75 9.89
C VAL A 116 12.24 -4.91 9.53
N ASN A 117 12.90 -4.81 8.39
CA ASN A 117 13.77 -5.79 7.73
C ASN A 117 13.05 -6.91 6.97
N ASP A 118 11.74 -7.03 7.04
CA ASP A 118 11.01 -7.87 6.09
C ASP A 118 11.29 -7.43 4.66
N PHE A 119 11.10 -8.32 3.70
CA PHE A 119 11.29 -8.00 2.30
C PHE A 119 9.99 -8.14 1.52
N VAL A 120 9.67 -7.11 0.73
CA VAL A 120 8.46 -7.09 -0.09
C VAL A 120 8.82 -7.09 -1.55
N VAL A 121 8.18 -7.97 -2.32
CA VAL A 121 8.22 -7.99 -3.78
C VAL A 121 6.91 -7.41 -4.32
N LEU A 122 7.01 -6.44 -5.23
CA LEU A 122 5.86 -5.73 -5.82
C LEU A 122 5.16 -6.58 -6.91
N ALA A 123 5.01 -7.85 -6.65
CA ALA A 123 4.34 -8.83 -7.49
C ALA A 123 3.95 -10.05 -6.66
N GLU A 124 3.04 -10.85 -7.19
CA GLU A 124 2.78 -12.20 -6.70
C GLU A 124 3.89 -13.12 -7.21
N VAL A 125 4.69 -13.72 -6.31
CA VAL A 125 5.81 -14.60 -6.64
C VAL A 125 5.78 -15.85 -5.75
N ASP A 126 6.26 -16.98 -6.29
CA ASP A 126 6.18 -18.28 -5.64
C ASP A 126 7.54 -18.80 -5.12
N ASP A 127 8.56 -17.92 -5.11
CA ASP A 127 9.87 -18.30 -4.58
C ASP A 127 9.74 -18.70 -3.10
N VAL A 128 10.31 -19.86 -2.76
CA VAL A 128 10.37 -20.37 -1.39
C VAL A 128 11.76 -20.06 -0.84
N VAL A 129 11.79 -19.55 0.37
CA VAL A 129 13.02 -19.19 1.09
C VAL A 129 13.06 -19.94 2.40
N THR A 130 14.13 -20.68 2.61
CA THR A 130 14.34 -21.48 3.83
C THR A 130 15.63 -21.11 4.57
N THR A 131 16.57 -20.48 3.87
CA THR A 131 17.87 -20.10 4.41
C THR A 131 18.16 -18.60 4.25
N SER A 132 19.03 -18.07 5.10
CA SER A 132 19.47 -16.67 5.00
C SER A 132 20.17 -16.36 3.66
N ARG A 133 20.84 -17.35 3.05
CA ARG A 133 21.47 -17.20 1.74
C ARG A 133 20.42 -17.05 0.65
N GLU A 134 19.42 -17.93 0.63
CA GLU A 134 18.31 -17.83 -0.31
C GLU A 134 17.54 -16.50 -0.17
N PHE A 135 17.42 -15.99 1.07
CA PHE A 135 16.83 -14.69 1.32
C PHE A 135 17.64 -13.54 0.69
N GLN A 136 18.96 -13.57 0.79
CA GLN A 136 19.84 -12.60 0.13
C GLN A 136 19.79 -12.73 -1.40
N ASP A 137 19.73 -13.94 -1.92
CA ASP A 137 19.58 -14.20 -3.35
C ASP A 137 18.23 -13.69 -3.87
N LEU A 138 17.15 -13.86 -3.09
CA LEU A 138 15.83 -13.31 -3.38
C LEU A 138 15.86 -11.78 -3.42
N GLN A 139 16.47 -11.13 -2.43
CA GLN A 139 16.62 -9.67 -2.40
C GLN A 139 17.39 -9.16 -3.61
N SER A 140 18.45 -9.85 -4.00
CA SER A 140 19.26 -9.55 -5.18
C SER A 140 18.47 -9.72 -6.48
N LYS A 141 17.69 -10.80 -6.59
CA LYS A 141 16.83 -11.12 -7.73
C LYS A 141 15.79 -10.02 -7.95
N TYR A 142 15.16 -9.55 -6.88
CA TYR A 142 14.06 -8.58 -6.94
C TYR A 142 14.46 -7.14 -6.57
N LYS A 143 15.75 -6.79 -6.57
CA LYS A 143 16.25 -5.47 -6.18
C LYS A 143 15.59 -4.28 -6.88
N ASN A 144 15.06 -4.47 -8.10
CA ASN A 144 14.39 -3.42 -8.89
C ASN A 144 12.86 -3.44 -8.72
N ASN A 145 12.31 -4.50 -8.15
CA ASN A 145 10.87 -4.69 -7.98
C ASN A 145 10.51 -5.16 -6.56
N GLY A 146 11.34 -4.85 -5.60
CA GLY A 146 11.15 -5.16 -4.21
C GLY A 146 11.96 -4.21 -3.33
N PHE A 147 11.68 -4.25 -2.04
CA PHE A 147 12.37 -3.43 -1.05
C PHE A 147 12.34 -4.07 0.33
N SER A 148 13.32 -3.73 1.18
CA SER A 148 13.28 -4.04 2.59
C SER A 148 12.42 -3.01 3.33
N VAL A 149 11.59 -3.50 4.24
CA VAL A 149 10.70 -2.67 5.06
C VAL A 149 11.53 -1.86 6.05
N THR A 150 11.29 -0.55 6.08
CA THR A 150 11.94 0.38 7.02
C THR A 150 10.99 0.89 8.09
N ALA A 151 9.68 0.92 7.80
CA ALA A 151 8.65 1.27 8.78
C ALA A 151 7.32 0.59 8.46
N VAL A 152 6.51 0.40 9.48
CA VAL A 152 5.14 -0.10 9.37
C VAL A 152 4.22 0.82 10.17
N ASN A 153 3.15 1.29 9.56
CA ASN A 153 2.13 2.10 10.22
C ASN A 153 0.78 1.37 10.19
N GLU A 154 0.19 1.19 11.34
CA GLU A 154 -1.17 0.68 11.51
C GLU A 154 -2.13 1.86 11.67
N TYR A 155 -3.14 1.92 10.82
CA TYR A 155 -4.19 2.92 10.96
C TYR A 155 -5.39 2.29 11.66
N ILE A 156 -5.66 2.76 12.86
CA ILE A 156 -6.70 2.24 13.73
C ILE A 156 -7.90 3.16 13.69
N HIS A 157 -9.06 2.62 13.34
CA HIS A 157 -10.33 3.31 13.48
C HIS A 157 -11.18 2.65 14.57
N GLY A 158 -11.40 3.38 15.67
CA GLY A 158 -12.02 2.80 16.86
C GLY A 158 -11.11 1.78 17.54
N MET A 159 -11.51 0.52 17.57
CA MET A 159 -10.76 -0.59 18.20
C MET A 159 -10.18 -1.57 17.17
N ALA A 160 -10.33 -1.30 15.88
CA ALA A 160 -9.88 -2.19 14.81
C ALA A 160 -8.88 -1.50 13.88
N VAL A 161 -7.94 -2.28 13.34
CA VAL A 161 -7.06 -1.83 12.26
C VAL A 161 -7.90 -1.68 10.99
N ASP A 162 -7.82 -0.52 10.33
CA ASP A 162 -8.53 -0.22 9.07
C ASP A 162 -7.66 -0.47 7.85
N ASN A 163 -6.38 -0.13 7.95
CA ASN A 163 -5.39 -0.42 6.92
C ASN A 163 -3.97 -0.44 7.52
N VAL A 164 -3.06 -1.07 6.79
CA VAL A 164 -1.65 -1.14 7.15
C VAL A 164 -0.81 -0.53 6.03
N GLN A 165 0.13 0.32 6.40
CA GLN A 165 1.13 0.85 5.48
C GLN A 165 2.49 0.23 5.75
N ILE A 166 3.09 -0.33 4.70
CA ILE A 166 4.43 -0.91 4.70
C ILE A 166 5.32 0.03 3.89
N ILE A 167 6.38 0.53 4.50
CA ILE A 167 7.14 1.66 4.00
C ILE A 167 8.61 1.28 3.80
N HIS A 168 9.17 1.80 2.71
CA HIS A 168 10.61 1.90 2.45
C HIS A 168 10.96 3.37 2.23
N ALA A 169 11.89 3.91 3.00
CA ALA A 169 12.36 5.29 2.90
C ALA A 169 13.90 5.36 2.96
#